data_478e8c5d382f83e87e4b64eb77802646
#
_entry.id   478e8c5d382f83e87e4b64eb77802646
#
_cell.length_a   1.000
_cell.length_b   1.000
_cell.length_c   1.000
_cell.angle_alpha   90.00
_cell.angle_beta   90.00
_cell.angle_gamma   90.00
#
_symmetry.space_group_name_H-M   'P 1'
#
loop_
_entity.id
_entity.type
_entity.pdbx_description
1 polymer ?
#
loop_
_entity_poly.entity_id
_entity_poly.type
_entity_poly.pdbx_seq_one_letter_code
_entity_poly.pdbx_strand_id
1 'polypeptide(L)'
;MKKKLYIALSILLALPLSAKIEILDRVAIIVGEGVVLESQVNNMLENIKTRYQEQGAPMPPQEVMLEQVQERLIIEELQLQMGRQAGIRVGDGELNQAFENIAQSNGLSLEGFIETLEAEGESYEELRSQVRKEMIIQRVQRGRVGREVDITEQELDGFLATEGAVKELSPELFVRQILVPDQNKADSLLIDIDNGADFANLAKESSTSSNASSGGEMGWRNLADLPSLFADALKNKKKGYISPPLKGGSGYFILKLEDKRGDLVRFEDQWNVRHILMMTTKLRDETFTRKELEEVRARVVGGEDFSLLAKEYSEDPGSASRGGDLDWLSLGKTAPAFEKMMIESPVNEISPVFESEFGFHFLQVLETRTEDLTEEVIKDRAYGILFARKFDEELENSLRTTRAEAFIEFKELD
;
A
#
# COMPACT_ATOMS: atom_id res chain seq x y z
N MET A 1 84.00 21.59 -60.00
CA MET A 1 82.61 21.13 -59.80
C MET A 1 81.94 21.85 -58.62
N LYS A 2 81.08 22.83 -58.89
CA LYS A 2 80.43 23.65 -57.88
C LYS A 2 79.00 23.12 -57.66
N LYS A 3 78.68 22.52 -56.49
CA LYS A 3 77.33 22.13 -56.09
C LYS A 3 76.57 23.37 -55.62
N LYS A 4 75.50 23.73 -56.27
CA LYS A 4 74.53 24.77 -55.87
C LYS A 4 73.54 24.15 -54.88
N LEU A 5 73.49 24.67 -53.66
CA LEU A 5 72.53 24.34 -52.61
C LEU A 5 71.29 25.24 -52.76
N TYR A 6 70.13 24.64 -53.09
CA TYR A 6 68.87 25.37 -53.11
C TYR A 6 68.20 25.22 -51.72
N ILE A 7 68.10 26.35 -51.06
CA ILE A 7 67.31 26.44 -49.80
C ILE A 7 65.89 26.77 -50.20
N ALA A 8 64.98 25.81 -50.01
CA ALA A 8 63.53 26.02 -50.21
C ALA A 8 62.99 26.63 -48.91
N LEU A 9 62.60 27.90 -48.96
CA LEU A 9 61.95 28.62 -47.85
C LEU A 9 60.47 28.27 -47.82
N SER A 10 60.04 27.35 -46.94
CA SER A 10 58.62 27.02 -46.73
C SER A 10 57.97 28.08 -45.90
N ILE A 11 57.18 28.95 -46.53
CA ILE A 11 56.33 29.94 -45.84
C ILE A 11 55.12 29.15 -45.29
N LEU A 12 55.10 28.90 -43.98
CA LEU A 12 53.94 28.37 -43.27
C LEU A 12 52.89 29.49 -43.11
N LEU A 13 51.84 29.49 -43.92
CA LEU A 13 50.69 30.33 -43.74
C LEU A 13 49.97 29.91 -42.47
N ALA A 14 50.16 30.66 -41.40
CA ALA A 14 49.33 30.55 -40.22
C ALA A 14 47.95 31.15 -40.51
N LEU A 15 46.98 30.30 -40.85
CA LEU A 15 45.57 30.72 -40.90
C LEU A 15 45.11 30.98 -39.46
N PRO A 16 44.49 32.14 -39.16
CA PRO A 16 43.90 32.36 -37.85
C PRO A 16 42.75 31.35 -37.69
N LEU A 17 42.89 30.35 -36.80
CA LEU A 17 41.77 29.61 -36.28
C LEU A 17 40.91 30.59 -35.46
N SER A 18 39.89 31.16 -36.07
CA SER A 18 38.80 31.79 -35.34
C SER A 18 38.03 30.68 -34.61
N ALA A 19 38.38 30.42 -33.38
CA ALA A 19 37.54 29.64 -32.51
C ALA A 19 36.22 30.39 -32.37
N LYS A 20 35.16 29.91 -33.01
CA LYS A 20 33.79 30.38 -32.82
C LYS A 20 33.41 29.98 -31.41
N ILE A 21 33.25 30.90 -30.50
CA ILE A 21 32.72 30.63 -29.16
C ILE A 21 31.26 30.27 -29.41
N GLU A 22 30.95 29.00 -29.32
CA GLU A 22 29.59 28.48 -29.37
C GLU A 22 29.07 28.50 -27.94
N ILE A 23 28.10 29.35 -27.68
CA ILE A 23 27.41 29.38 -26.37
C ILE A 23 26.54 28.15 -26.35
N LEU A 24 26.91 27.17 -25.53
CA LEU A 24 26.19 25.92 -25.43
C LEU A 24 24.84 26.10 -24.74
N ASP A 25 24.75 26.91 -23.69
CA ASP A 25 23.51 27.29 -22.99
C ASP A 25 23.73 28.52 -22.12
N ARG A 26 22.67 29.21 -21.71
CA ARG A 26 22.76 30.39 -20.83
C ARG A 26 22.15 30.07 -19.46
N VAL A 27 22.71 30.69 -18.42
CA VAL A 27 22.15 30.66 -17.07
C VAL A 27 20.97 31.62 -17.01
N ALA A 28 19.76 31.11 -16.80
CA ALA A 28 18.55 31.90 -16.61
C ALA A 28 18.38 32.32 -15.14
N ILE A 29 18.65 31.40 -14.21
CA ILE A 29 18.47 31.66 -12.77
C ILE A 29 19.63 31.01 -11.98
N ILE A 30 20.21 31.75 -11.06
CA ILE A 30 21.09 31.18 -10.04
C ILE A 30 20.25 30.80 -8.84
N VAL A 31 20.41 29.54 -8.36
CA VAL A 31 19.61 28.98 -7.27
C VAL A 31 20.59 28.37 -6.26
N GLY A 32 20.86 29.06 -5.17
CA GLY A 32 21.84 28.62 -4.16
C GLY A 32 23.21 28.31 -4.78
N GLU A 33 23.61 27.05 -4.75
CA GLU A 33 24.87 26.54 -5.33
C GLU A 33 24.71 26.00 -6.76
N GLY A 34 23.51 26.05 -7.33
CA GLY A 34 23.17 25.53 -8.66
C GLY A 34 22.62 26.59 -9.59
N VAL A 35 22.21 26.15 -10.76
CA VAL A 35 21.67 27.03 -11.81
C VAL A 35 20.52 26.36 -12.52
N VAL A 36 19.59 27.18 -13.02
CA VAL A 36 18.58 26.81 -14.01
C VAL A 36 19.01 27.42 -15.34
N LEU A 37 19.04 26.62 -16.39
CA LEU A 37 19.45 27.02 -17.73
C LEU A 37 18.26 27.55 -18.56
N GLU A 38 18.55 28.39 -19.53
CA GLU A 38 17.56 28.94 -20.45
C GLU A 38 16.84 27.85 -21.25
N SER A 39 17.58 26.84 -21.69
CA SER A 39 17.00 25.70 -22.40
C SER A 39 15.98 24.94 -21.53
N GLN A 40 16.24 24.80 -20.24
CA GLN A 40 15.29 24.13 -19.32
C GLN A 40 13.99 24.92 -19.19
N VAL A 41 14.08 26.24 -19.08
CA VAL A 41 12.91 27.14 -19.04
C VAL A 41 12.10 27.02 -20.34
N ASN A 42 12.77 27.11 -21.50
CA ASN A 42 12.13 27.08 -22.80
C ASN A 42 11.48 25.71 -23.07
N ASN A 43 12.16 24.61 -22.80
CA ASN A 43 11.62 23.26 -22.98
C ASN A 43 10.37 23.05 -22.10
N MET A 44 10.41 23.48 -20.85
CA MET A 44 9.26 23.34 -19.95
C MET A 44 8.08 24.23 -20.38
N LEU A 45 8.34 25.44 -20.90
CA LEU A 45 7.32 26.31 -21.46
C LEU A 45 6.65 25.67 -22.69
N GLU A 46 7.44 25.12 -23.60
CA GLU A 46 6.89 24.46 -24.80
C GLU A 46 6.05 23.22 -24.41
N ASN A 47 6.51 22.41 -23.48
CA ASN A 47 5.75 21.25 -22.98
C ASN A 47 4.41 21.69 -22.36
N ILE A 48 4.38 22.79 -21.61
CA ILE A 48 3.13 23.33 -21.06
C ILE A 48 2.21 23.79 -22.18
N LYS A 49 2.71 24.56 -23.17
CA LYS A 49 1.92 25.03 -24.31
C LYS A 49 1.31 23.88 -25.10
N THR A 50 2.11 22.86 -25.42
CA THR A 50 1.65 21.65 -26.12
C THR A 50 0.50 20.99 -25.37
N ARG A 51 0.63 20.81 -24.06
CA ARG A 51 -0.42 20.23 -23.22
C ARG A 51 -1.72 21.01 -23.23
N TYR A 52 -1.66 22.35 -23.16
CA TYR A 52 -2.87 23.20 -23.26
C TYR A 52 -3.53 23.07 -24.64
N GLN A 53 -2.72 22.98 -25.71
CA GLN A 53 -3.23 22.78 -27.07
C GLN A 53 -3.92 21.43 -27.23
N GLU A 54 -3.32 20.36 -26.77
CA GLU A 54 -3.88 18.99 -26.81
C GLU A 54 -5.20 18.89 -26.03
N GLN A 55 -5.29 19.57 -24.88
CA GLN A 55 -6.50 19.58 -24.05
C GLN A 55 -7.58 20.54 -24.55
N GLY A 56 -7.27 21.38 -25.57
CA GLY A 56 -8.19 22.41 -26.05
C GLY A 56 -8.53 23.45 -24.99
N ALA A 57 -7.68 23.62 -23.97
CA ALA A 57 -7.90 24.52 -22.85
C ALA A 57 -7.40 25.94 -23.20
N PRO A 58 -8.03 27.02 -22.64
CA PRO A 58 -7.56 28.38 -22.85
C PRO A 58 -6.14 28.56 -22.26
N MET A 59 -5.22 29.05 -23.09
CA MET A 59 -3.82 29.26 -22.70
C MET A 59 -3.69 30.47 -21.77
N PRO A 60 -3.02 30.34 -20.62
CA PRO A 60 -2.73 31.47 -19.74
C PRO A 60 -1.80 32.51 -20.43
N PRO A 61 -1.74 33.76 -19.94
CA PRO A 61 -0.76 34.72 -20.39
C PRO A 61 0.66 34.19 -20.29
N GLN A 62 1.52 34.52 -21.25
CA GLN A 62 2.90 33.97 -21.30
C GLN A 62 3.71 34.34 -20.05
N GLU A 63 3.54 35.52 -19.48
CA GLU A 63 4.21 35.96 -18.26
C GLU A 63 3.87 35.06 -17.07
N VAL A 64 2.59 34.67 -16.94
CA VAL A 64 2.12 33.77 -15.86
C VAL A 64 2.71 32.37 -16.03
N MET A 65 2.76 31.88 -17.26
CA MET A 65 3.37 30.55 -17.53
C MET A 65 4.88 30.58 -17.26
N LEU A 66 5.56 31.67 -17.64
CA LEU A 66 6.99 31.85 -17.39
C LEU A 66 7.29 31.84 -15.88
N GLU A 67 6.54 32.62 -15.11
CA GLU A 67 6.69 32.67 -13.65
C GLU A 67 6.48 31.29 -13.01
N GLN A 68 5.45 30.57 -13.42
CA GLN A 68 5.19 29.21 -12.92
C GLN A 68 6.31 28.23 -13.28
N VAL A 69 6.84 28.30 -14.50
CA VAL A 69 7.96 27.46 -14.94
C VAL A 69 9.22 27.76 -14.14
N GLN A 70 9.55 29.02 -13.99
CA GLN A 70 10.72 29.46 -13.24
C GLN A 70 10.64 28.99 -11.78
N GLU A 71 9.51 29.21 -11.11
CA GLU A 71 9.32 28.79 -9.73
C GLU A 71 9.42 27.27 -9.58
N ARG A 72 8.84 26.51 -10.50
CA ARG A 72 8.96 25.05 -10.52
C ARG A 72 10.40 24.57 -10.66
N LEU A 73 11.17 25.15 -11.58
CA LEU A 73 12.57 24.80 -11.79
C LEU A 73 13.47 25.20 -10.61
N ILE A 74 13.18 26.33 -9.96
CA ILE A 74 13.85 26.74 -8.72
C ILE A 74 13.65 25.69 -7.62
N ILE A 75 12.41 25.30 -7.38
CA ILE A 75 12.05 24.29 -6.37
C ILE A 75 12.69 22.93 -6.71
N GLU A 76 12.68 22.52 -7.98
CA GLU A 76 13.34 21.30 -8.44
C GLU A 76 14.84 21.32 -8.13
N GLU A 77 15.55 22.40 -8.49
CA GLU A 77 16.99 22.53 -8.25
C GLU A 77 17.32 22.54 -6.76
N LEU A 78 16.53 23.24 -5.93
CA LEU A 78 16.70 23.22 -4.47
C LEU A 78 16.58 21.83 -3.90
N GLN A 79 15.59 21.05 -4.34
CA GLN A 79 15.42 19.68 -3.89
C GLN A 79 16.57 18.76 -4.35
N LEU A 80 17.08 18.95 -5.57
CA LEU A 80 18.24 18.23 -6.06
C LEU A 80 19.52 18.56 -5.25
N GLN A 81 19.70 19.83 -4.85
CA GLN A 81 20.79 20.21 -3.94
C GLN A 81 20.67 19.53 -2.59
N MET A 82 19.47 19.53 -2.01
CA MET A 82 19.22 18.80 -0.77
C MET A 82 19.52 17.29 -0.91
N GLY A 83 19.17 16.70 -2.05
CA GLY A 83 19.52 15.31 -2.35
C GLY A 83 21.01 15.06 -2.41
N ARG A 84 21.78 15.97 -3.07
CA ARG A 84 23.24 15.91 -3.10
C ARG A 84 23.86 16.03 -1.71
N GLN A 85 23.42 16.99 -0.91
CA GLN A 85 23.87 17.21 0.46
C GLN A 85 23.59 16.03 1.38
N ALA A 86 22.42 15.39 1.23
CA ALA A 86 22.03 14.19 1.96
C ALA A 86 22.66 12.90 1.43
N GLY A 87 23.49 12.95 0.36
CA GLY A 87 24.12 11.79 -0.26
C GLY A 87 23.12 10.84 -0.95
N ILE A 88 21.92 11.32 -1.31
CA ILE A 88 20.90 10.52 -1.99
C ILE A 88 21.35 10.26 -3.43
N ARG A 89 21.38 8.98 -3.81
CA ARG A 89 21.75 8.54 -5.16
C ARG A 89 20.73 7.52 -5.67
N VAL A 90 20.52 7.53 -6.98
CA VAL A 90 19.75 6.53 -7.71
C VAL A 90 20.68 5.78 -8.61
N GLY A 91 20.86 4.47 -8.34
CA GLY A 91 21.73 3.59 -9.13
C GLY A 91 21.07 3.18 -10.45
N ASP A 92 21.90 2.76 -11.42
CA ASP A 92 21.41 2.35 -12.74
C ASP A 92 20.50 1.11 -12.69
N GLY A 93 20.76 0.15 -11.79
CA GLY A 93 19.91 -1.02 -11.61
C GLY A 93 18.49 -0.65 -11.18
N GLU A 94 18.38 0.28 -10.25
CA GLU A 94 17.10 0.78 -9.76
C GLU A 94 16.34 1.58 -10.84
N LEU A 95 17.08 2.40 -11.58
CA LEU A 95 16.52 3.16 -12.68
C LEU A 95 16.03 2.23 -13.82
N ASN A 96 16.77 1.15 -14.13
CA ASN A 96 16.34 0.13 -15.09
C ASN A 96 15.03 -0.52 -14.64
N GLN A 97 14.92 -0.89 -13.36
CA GLN A 97 13.68 -1.46 -12.82
C GLN A 97 12.50 -0.48 -12.93
N ALA A 98 12.74 0.82 -12.69
CA ALA A 98 11.70 1.83 -12.88
C ALA A 98 11.21 1.89 -14.33
N PHE A 99 12.13 1.83 -15.30
CA PHE A 99 11.77 1.80 -16.72
C PHE A 99 11.08 0.50 -17.16
N GLU A 100 11.48 -0.64 -16.62
CA GLU A 100 10.77 -1.90 -16.84
C GLU A 100 9.31 -1.81 -16.34
N ASN A 101 9.09 -1.23 -15.17
CA ASN A 101 7.74 -1.02 -14.63
C ASN A 101 6.92 -0.05 -15.49
N ILE A 102 7.53 1.04 -16.00
CA ILE A 102 6.87 1.98 -16.92
C ILE A 102 6.48 1.28 -18.21
N ALA A 103 7.39 0.52 -18.81
CA ALA A 103 7.13 -0.24 -20.04
C ALA A 103 5.99 -1.25 -19.84
N GLN A 104 6.02 -2.05 -18.76
CA GLN A 104 4.98 -3.01 -18.41
C GLN A 104 3.62 -2.35 -18.21
N SER A 105 3.59 -1.18 -17.56
CA SER A 105 2.33 -0.42 -17.37
C SER A 105 1.72 0.05 -18.69
N ASN A 106 2.55 0.21 -19.73
CA ASN A 106 2.12 0.51 -21.11
C ASN A 106 1.91 -0.76 -21.96
N GLY A 107 2.01 -1.95 -21.37
CA GLY A 107 1.85 -3.22 -22.09
C GLY A 107 3.00 -3.57 -23.04
N LEU A 108 4.18 -2.96 -22.83
CA LEU A 108 5.36 -3.11 -23.66
C LEU A 108 6.51 -3.80 -22.91
N SER A 109 7.46 -4.38 -23.67
CA SER A 109 8.79 -4.67 -23.16
C SER A 109 9.60 -3.37 -23.07
N LEU A 110 10.68 -3.36 -22.27
CA LEU A 110 11.57 -2.19 -22.21
C LEU A 110 12.12 -1.79 -23.58
N GLU A 111 12.51 -2.78 -24.40
CA GLU A 111 13.01 -2.54 -25.78
C GLU A 111 11.92 -1.90 -26.66
N GLY A 112 10.68 -2.46 -26.65
CA GLY A 112 9.55 -1.90 -27.39
C GLY A 112 9.14 -0.52 -26.92
N PHE A 113 9.28 -0.23 -25.62
CA PHE A 113 9.05 1.10 -25.08
C PHE A 113 10.08 2.12 -25.61
N ILE A 114 11.37 1.75 -25.64
CA ILE A 114 12.45 2.59 -26.19
C ILE A 114 12.22 2.87 -27.68
N GLU A 115 11.90 1.84 -28.46
CA GLU A 115 11.62 2.00 -29.89
C GLU A 115 10.43 2.94 -30.16
N THR A 116 9.37 2.85 -29.33
CA THR A 116 8.21 3.72 -29.43
C THR A 116 8.58 5.17 -29.12
N LEU A 117 9.34 5.39 -28.07
CA LEU A 117 9.81 6.71 -27.64
C LEU A 117 10.66 7.39 -28.75
N GLU A 118 11.62 6.65 -29.32
CA GLU A 118 12.48 7.15 -30.40
C GLU A 118 11.68 7.43 -31.68
N ALA A 119 10.65 6.63 -31.98
CA ALA A 119 9.77 6.86 -33.12
C ALA A 119 8.91 8.13 -32.96
N GLU A 120 8.61 8.53 -31.72
CA GLU A 120 7.93 9.78 -31.37
C GLU A 120 8.89 10.99 -31.36
N GLY A 121 10.20 10.76 -31.53
CA GLY A 121 11.23 11.78 -31.55
C GLY A 121 11.74 12.19 -30.16
N GLU A 122 11.40 11.40 -29.13
CA GLU A 122 11.84 11.62 -27.77
C GLU A 122 13.16 10.90 -27.48
N SER A 123 14.00 11.48 -26.62
CA SER A 123 15.28 10.90 -26.24
C SER A 123 15.15 10.02 -25.00
N TYR A 124 15.46 8.73 -25.12
CA TYR A 124 15.51 7.83 -23.98
C TYR A 124 16.48 8.31 -22.88
N GLU A 125 17.64 8.87 -23.25
CA GLU A 125 18.63 9.36 -22.28
C GLU A 125 18.14 10.61 -21.53
N GLU A 126 17.39 11.50 -22.18
CA GLU A 126 16.79 12.65 -21.54
C GLU A 126 15.70 12.22 -20.56
N LEU A 127 14.81 11.33 -21.00
CA LEU A 127 13.77 10.76 -20.14
C LEU A 127 14.40 10.02 -18.95
N ARG A 128 15.48 9.26 -19.19
CA ARG A 128 16.23 8.57 -18.13
C ARG A 128 16.80 9.53 -17.09
N SER A 129 17.35 10.65 -17.56
CA SER A 129 17.84 11.72 -16.68
C SER A 129 16.72 12.35 -15.86
N GLN A 130 15.57 12.60 -16.48
CA GLN A 130 14.40 13.18 -15.82
C GLN A 130 13.83 12.22 -14.75
N VAL A 131 13.64 10.96 -15.06
CA VAL A 131 13.17 9.94 -14.10
C VAL A 131 14.13 9.82 -12.91
N ARG A 132 15.45 9.86 -13.17
CA ARG A 132 16.45 9.87 -12.08
C ARG A 132 16.30 11.08 -11.16
N LYS A 133 16.09 12.27 -11.71
CA LYS A 133 15.84 13.49 -10.92
C LYS A 133 14.57 13.36 -10.09
N GLU A 134 13.49 12.91 -10.68
CA GLU A 134 12.22 12.66 -9.98
C GLU A 134 12.35 11.66 -8.81
N MET A 135 13.07 10.57 -9.04
CA MET A 135 13.33 9.58 -7.97
C MET A 135 14.15 10.18 -6.82
N ILE A 136 15.16 11.03 -7.12
CA ILE A 136 15.92 11.75 -6.09
C ILE A 136 15.00 12.69 -5.31
N ILE A 137 14.21 13.49 -6.01
CA ILE A 137 13.27 14.45 -5.40
C ILE A 137 12.26 13.73 -4.49
N GLN A 138 11.65 12.65 -4.96
CA GLN A 138 10.73 11.85 -4.13
C GLN A 138 11.40 11.32 -2.86
N ARG A 139 12.67 10.91 -2.92
CA ARG A 139 13.42 10.48 -1.75
C ARG A 139 13.70 11.62 -0.77
N VAL A 140 14.05 12.81 -1.30
CA VAL A 140 14.23 14.01 -0.49
C VAL A 140 12.94 14.35 0.25
N GLN A 141 11.83 14.43 -0.48
CA GLN A 141 10.52 14.73 0.07
C GLN A 141 10.10 13.72 1.14
N ARG A 142 10.19 12.43 0.82
CA ARG A 142 9.84 11.35 1.75
C ARG A 142 10.74 11.34 3.00
N GLY A 143 12.03 11.57 2.83
CA GLY A 143 12.98 11.58 3.95
C GLY A 143 12.87 12.81 4.84
N ARG A 144 12.45 13.96 4.29
CA ARG A 144 12.30 15.22 5.03
C ARG A 144 10.93 15.32 5.70
N VAL A 145 9.87 15.06 4.98
CA VAL A 145 8.48 15.28 5.42
C VAL A 145 7.88 14.01 6.04
N GLY A 146 8.18 12.84 5.48
CA GLY A 146 7.53 11.60 5.90
C GLY A 146 7.76 11.18 7.36
N ARG A 147 8.78 11.77 8.03
CA ARG A 147 9.05 11.55 9.46
C ARG A 147 8.33 12.54 10.38
N GLU A 148 7.87 13.64 9.81
CA GLU A 148 7.19 14.72 10.55
C GLU A 148 5.68 14.51 10.53
N VAL A 149 5.18 13.72 9.56
CA VAL A 149 3.76 13.37 9.48
C VAL A 149 3.45 12.27 10.49
N ASP A 150 2.70 12.63 11.50
CA ASP A 150 2.12 11.70 12.49
C ASP A 150 0.60 11.76 12.42
N ILE A 151 -0.05 10.60 12.46
CA ILE A 151 -1.51 10.44 12.50
C ILE A 151 -1.87 9.80 13.83
N THR A 152 -2.49 10.57 14.70
CA THR A 152 -2.97 10.08 15.97
C THR A 152 -4.24 9.25 15.81
N GLU A 153 -4.49 8.32 16.74
CA GLU A 153 -5.75 7.55 16.76
C GLU A 153 -6.97 8.49 16.85
N GLN A 154 -6.87 9.58 17.61
CA GLN A 154 -7.96 10.56 17.72
C GLN A 154 -8.28 11.22 16.36
N GLU A 155 -7.29 11.54 15.55
CA GLU A 155 -7.49 12.11 14.20
C GLU A 155 -8.10 11.07 13.27
N LEU A 156 -7.63 9.83 13.34
CA LEU A 156 -8.17 8.72 12.55
C LEU A 156 -9.65 8.47 12.89
N ASP A 157 -9.98 8.38 14.18
CA ASP A 157 -11.35 8.20 14.64
C ASP A 157 -12.24 9.40 14.27
N GLY A 158 -11.71 10.63 14.40
CA GLY A 158 -12.39 11.84 13.97
C GLY A 158 -12.69 11.85 12.48
N PHE A 159 -11.74 11.44 11.65
CA PHE A 159 -11.93 11.32 10.21
C PHE A 159 -12.98 10.25 9.87
N LEU A 160 -12.88 9.07 10.47
CA LEU A 160 -13.83 7.95 10.26
C LEU A 160 -15.26 8.27 10.74
N ALA A 161 -15.43 9.29 11.60
CA ALA A 161 -16.74 9.76 12.03
C ALA A 161 -17.35 10.80 11.07
N THR A 162 -16.62 11.32 10.10
CA THR A 162 -17.15 12.27 9.12
C THR A 162 -18.14 11.60 8.17
N GLU A 163 -19.18 12.31 7.75
CA GLU A 163 -20.18 11.81 6.80
C GLU A 163 -19.54 11.34 5.48
N GLY A 164 -18.53 12.08 4.98
CA GLY A 164 -17.79 11.73 3.78
C GLY A 164 -17.07 10.39 3.91
N ALA A 165 -16.33 10.18 5.01
CA ALA A 165 -15.61 8.93 5.25
C ALA A 165 -16.58 7.75 5.46
N VAL A 166 -17.66 7.96 6.22
CA VAL A 166 -18.68 6.92 6.42
C VAL A 166 -19.28 6.50 5.08
N LYS A 167 -19.58 7.44 4.20
CA LYS A 167 -20.16 7.15 2.90
C LYS A 167 -19.19 6.43 1.94
N GLU A 168 -17.91 6.84 1.96
CA GLU A 168 -16.89 6.32 1.04
C GLU A 168 -16.27 5.00 1.51
N LEU A 169 -16.01 4.88 2.82
CA LEU A 169 -15.23 3.76 3.37
C LEU A 169 -16.09 2.66 4.00
N SER A 170 -17.37 2.93 4.34
CA SER A 170 -18.20 1.90 4.95
C SER A 170 -18.66 0.86 3.95
N PRO A 171 -18.71 -0.42 4.37
CA PRO A 171 -19.29 -1.47 3.56
C PRO A 171 -20.81 -1.29 3.41
N GLU A 172 -21.40 -1.89 2.40
CA GLU A 172 -22.83 -2.15 2.38
C GLU A 172 -23.17 -3.32 3.30
N LEU A 173 -24.19 -3.14 4.11
CA LEU A 173 -24.67 -4.11 5.10
C LEU A 173 -25.99 -4.71 4.64
N PHE A 174 -26.12 -6.02 4.72
CA PHE A 174 -27.41 -6.71 4.54
C PHE A 174 -28.06 -6.87 5.92
N VAL A 175 -29.13 -6.11 6.16
CA VAL A 175 -29.73 -5.95 7.48
C VAL A 175 -31.14 -6.50 7.51
N ARG A 176 -31.50 -7.16 8.62
CA ARG A 176 -32.87 -7.48 9.01
C ARG A 176 -33.24 -6.75 10.28
N GLN A 177 -34.53 -6.47 10.45
CA GLN A 177 -35.06 -5.84 11.66
C GLN A 177 -36.32 -6.56 12.18
N ILE A 178 -36.48 -6.54 13.48
CA ILE A 178 -37.74 -6.82 14.18
C ILE A 178 -38.13 -5.56 14.93
N LEU A 179 -39.36 -5.11 14.78
CA LEU A 179 -39.95 -4.00 15.56
C LEU A 179 -41.06 -4.54 16.41
N VAL A 180 -41.00 -4.28 17.71
CA VAL A 180 -42.06 -4.64 18.67
C VAL A 180 -42.43 -3.46 19.56
N PRO A 181 -43.65 -3.40 20.13
CA PRO A 181 -44.13 -2.23 20.85
C PRO A 181 -43.47 -2.01 22.20
N ASP A 182 -43.00 -3.07 22.89
CA ASP A 182 -42.48 -2.99 24.24
C ASP A 182 -41.19 -3.80 24.42
N GLN A 183 -40.42 -3.46 25.45
CA GLN A 183 -39.12 -4.07 25.73
C GLN A 183 -39.24 -5.54 26.15
N ASN A 184 -40.25 -5.89 26.95
CA ASN A 184 -40.38 -7.29 27.40
C ASN A 184 -40.54 -8.27 26.23
N LYS A 185 -41.30 -7.82 25.22
CA LYS A 185 -41.45 -8.62 23.98
C LYS A 185 -40.13 -8.73 23.21
N ALA A 186 -39.35 -7.63 23.15
CA ALA A 186 -38.01 -7.66 22.52
C ALA A 186 -37.05 -8.57 23.26
N ASP A 187 -37.02 -8.50 24.59
CA ASP A 187 -36.17 -9.36 25.43
C ASP A 187 -36.54 -10.84 25.28
N SER A 188 -37.85 -11.15 25.22
CA SER A 188 -38.32 -12.52 24.96
C SER A 188 -37.84 -13.06 23.61
N LEU A 189 -37.90 -12.24 22.56
CA LEU A 189 -37.44 -12.64 21.22
C LEU A 189 -35.94 -12.84 21.17
N LEU A 190 -35.13 -12.08 21.90
CA LEU A 190 -33.69 -12.33 22.02
C LEU A 190 -33.41 -13.68 22.66
N ILE A 191 -34.14 -14.06 23.71
CA ILE A 191 -34.00 -15.37 24.34
C ILE A 191 -34.34 -16.48 23.32
N ASP A 192 -35.40 -16.29 22.53
CA ASP A 192 -35.75 -17.27 21.50
C ASP A 192 -34.65 -17.40 20.42
N ILE A 193 -34.04 -16.27 20.00
CA ILE A 193 -32.94 -16.23 19.06
C ILE A 193 -31.69 -16.93 19.62
N ASP A 194 -31.34 -16.66 20.86
CA ASP A 194 -30.21 -17.29 21.57
C ASP A 194 -30.42 -18.80 21.71
N ASN A 195 -31.68 -19.25 21.81
CA ASN A 195 -32.05 -20.66 21.79
C ASN A 195 -32.12 -21.28 20.36
N GLY A 196 -31.72 -20.54 19.33
CA GLY A 196 -31.62 -21.04 17.96
C GLY A 196 -32.85 -20.80 17.08
N ALA A 197 -33.82 -19.99 17.51
CA ALA A 197 -34.95 -19.63 16.66
C ALA A 197 -34.50 -18.78 15.46
N ASP A 198 -35.09 -19.04 14.29
CA ASP A 198 -34.79 -18.29 13.07
C ASP A 198 -35.30 -16.85 13.13
N PHE A 199 -34.40 -15.89 12.97
CA PHE A 199 -34.71 -14.45 13.03
C PHE A 199 -35.79 -14.04 12.03
N ALA A 200 -35.75 -14.56 10.80
CA ALA A 200 -36.71 -14.17 9.77
C ALA A 200 -38.11 -14.70 10.06
N ASN A 201 -38.22 -15.89 10.67
CA ASN A 201 -39.49 -16.42 11.11
C ASN A 201 -40.09 -15.63 12.27
N LEU A 202 -39.26 -15.30 13.27
CA LEU A 202 -39.67 -14.43 14.39
C LEU A 202 -40.10 -13.03 13.91
N ALA A 203 -39.41 -12.48 12.89
CA ALA A 203 -39.78 -11.23 12.26
C ALA A 203 -41.18 -11.33 11.62
N LYS A 204 -41.49 -12.43 10.89
CA LYS A 204 -42.83 -12.65 10.27
C LYS A 204 -43.93 -12.77 11.28
N GLU A 205 -43.68 -13.42 12.42
CA GLU A 205 -44.63 -13.72 13.46
C GLU A 205 -44.92 -12.57 14.41
N SER A 206 -43.88 -11.79 14.75
CA SER A 206 -43.91 -10.86 15.87
C SER A 206 -43.63 -9.41 15.51
N SER A 207 -43.04 -9.13 14.33
CA SER A 207 -42.66 -7.76 13.99
C SER A 207 -43.86 -6.95 13.49
N THR A 208 -43.95 -5.70 13.96
CA THR A 208 -44.92 -4.71 13.49
C THR A 208 -44.40 -3.83 12.34
N SER A 209 -43.17 -4.07 11.90
CA SER A 209 -42.56 -3.32 10.79
C SER A 209 -43.19 -3.66 9.44
N SER A 210 -43.13 -2.74 8.47
CA SER A 210 -43.70 -2.93 7.12
C SER A 210 -43.07 -4.07 6.33
N ASN A 211 -41.79 -4.45 6.70
CA ASN A 211 -41.05 -5.54 6.09
C ASN A 211 -41.12 -6.88 6.89
N ALA A 212 -42.01 -6.98 7.86
CA ALA A 212 -42.22 -8.19 8.67
C ALA A 212 -42.50 -9.42 7.78
N SER A 213 -43.38 -9.32 6.79
CA SER A 213 -43.72 -10.40 5.86
C SER A 213 -42.53 -10.95 5.05
N SER A 214 -41.50 -10.12 4.84
CA SER A 214 -40.23 -10.50 4.21
C SER A 214 -39.15 -10.94 5.23
N GLY A 215 -39.56 -11.30 6.46
CA GLY A 215 -38.63 -11.70 7.50
C GLY A 215 -37.79 -10.54 8.01
N GLY A 216 -38.32 -9.33 8.01
CA GLY A 216 -37.67 -8.11 8.48
C GLY A 216 -36.58 -7.57 7.56
N GLU A 217 -36.50 -8.02 6.31
CA GLU A 217 -35.43 -7.66 5.38
C GLU A 217 -35.46 -6.18 5.01
N MET A 218 -34.33 -5.49 5.17
CA MET A 218 -34.11 -4.12 4.74
C MET A 218 -33.30 -4.05 3.43
N GLY A 219 -32.71 -5.18 3.02
CA GLY A 219 -31.78 -5.27 1.88
C GLY A 219 -30.40 -4.70 2.18
N TRP A 220 -29.63 -4.50 1.11
CA TRP A 220 -28.31 -3.90 1.19
C TRP A 220 -28.39 -2.40 1.41
N ARG A 221 -27.70 -1.90 2.43
CA ARG A 221 -27.67 -0.48 2.80
C ARG A 221 -26.26 -0.05 3.15
N ASN A 222 -25.82 1.11 2.67
CA ASN A 222 -24.62 1.75 3.21
C ASN A 222 -24.91 2.22 4.64
N LEU A 223 -23.91 2.21 5.49
CA LEU A 223 -24.05 2.66 6.87
C LEU A 223 -24.56 4.11 6.97
N ALA A 224 -24.13 4.97 6.03
CA ALA A 224 -24.56 6.37 5.94
C ALA A 224 -26.07 6.53 5.58
N ASP A 225 -26.67 5.54 4.95
CA ASP A 225 -28.08 5.55 4.54
C ASP A 225 -29.02 4.98 5.62
N LEU A 226 -28.46 4.44 6.70
CA LEU A 226 -29.25 3.92 7.82
C LEU A 226 -29.62 5.04 8.80
N PRO A 227 -30.77 4.92 9.49
CA PRO A 227 -31.04 5.78 10.65
C PRO A 227 -29.89 5.73 11.66
N SER A 228 -29.54 6.85 12.27
CA SER A 228 -28.40 6.94 13.21
C SER A 228 -28.41 5.85 14.29
N LEU A 229 -29.58 5.57 14.86
CA LEU A 229 -29.77 4.49 15.84
C LEU A 229 -29.30 3.12 15.31
N PHE A 230 -29.54 2.84 14.04
CA PHE A 230 -29.16 1.56 13.39
C PHE A 230 -27.70 1.58 12.99
N ALA A 231 -27.24 2.69 12.44
CA ALA A 231 -25.84 2.88 12.05
C ALA A 231 -24.91 2.70 13.26
N ASP A 232 -25.24 3.34 14.41
CA ASP A 232 -24.47 3.23 15.64
C ASP A 232 -24.45 1.79 16.19
N ALA A 233 -25.56 1.08 16.08
CA ALA A 233 -25.68 -0.30 16.56
C ALA A 233 -24.93 -1.31 15.67
N LEU A 234 -24.78 -1.03 14.37
CA LEU A 234 -24.20 -1.95 13.38
C LEU A 234 -22.76 -1.58 13.02
N LYS A 235 -22.29 -0.38 13.37
CA LYS A 235 -20.92 0.07 13.12
C LYS A 235 -19.91 -0.94 13.70
N ASN A 236 -18.95 -1.35 12.89
CA ASN A 236 -17.88 -2.30 13.26
C ASN A 236 -18.37 -3.66 13.76
N LYS A 237 -19.60 -4.07 13.43
CA LYS A 237 -20.11 -5.39 13.83
C LYS A 237 -19.80 -6.45 12.79
N LYS A 238 -19.53 -7.69 13.25
CA LYS A 238 -19.26 -8.85 12.40
C LYS A 238 -20.56 -9.44 11.85
N LYS A 239 -20.47 -10.14 10.73
CA LYS A 239 -21.56 -10.95 10.18
C LYS A 239 -22.17 -11.85 11.26
N GLY A 240 -23.49 -11.94 11.28
CA GLY A 240 -24.26 -12.70 12.29
C GLY A 240 -24.58 -11.93 13.56
N TYR A 241 -24.07 -10.70 13.73
CA TYR A 241 -24.35 -9.89 14.91
C TYR A 241 -25.87 -9.60 15.04
N ILE A 242 -26.37 -9.71 16.28
CA ILE A 242 -27.71 -9.37 16.67
C ILE A 242 -27.61 -8.25 17.73
N SER A 243 -28.34 -7.17 17.53
CA SER A 243 -28.32 -6.06 18.46
C SER A 243 -29.15 -6.33 19.73
N PRO A 244 -28.82 -5.72 20.86
CA PRO A 244 -29.76 -5.60 21.97
C PRO A 244 -31.02 -4.82 21.52
N PRO A 245 -32.11 -4.78 22.31
CA PRO A 245 -33.27 -4.00 22.00
C PRO A 245 -32.94 -2.51 21.93
N LEU A 246 -33.17 -1.89 20.78
CA LEU A 246 -32.89 -0.48 20.52
C LEU A 246 -34.21 0.32 20.63
N LYS A 247 -34.28 1.23 21.57
CA LYS A 247 -35.49 2.06 21.77
C LYS A 247 -35.58 3.13 20.70
N GLY A 248 -36.58 3.07 19.84
CA GLY A 248 -36.91 4.09 18.84
C GLY A 248 -38.27 4.73 19.12
N GLY A 249 -38.68 5.65 18.22
CA GLY A 249 -39.95 6.35 18.34
C GLY A 249 -41.20 5.47 18.21
N SER A 250 -41.09 4.36 17.48
CA SER A 250 -42.19 3.44 17.17
C SER A 250 -42.20 2.16 18.02
N GLY A 251 -41.28 2.02 18.96
CA GLY A 251 -41.09 0.81 19.77
C GLY A 251 -39.63 0.41 19.90
N TYR A 252 -39.40 -0.90 20.04
CA TYR A 252 -38.07 -1.48 20.20
C TYR A 252 -37.68 -2.26 18.95
N PHE A 253 -36.49 -1.98 18.46
CA PHE A 253 -35.89 -2.66 17.31
C PHE A 253 -34.88 -3.69 17.75
N ILE A 254 -34.84 -4.84 17.10
CA ILE A 254 -33.75 -5.78 17.13
C ILE A 254 -33.22 -5.86 15.70
N LEU A 255 -31.92 -5.68 15.52
CA LEU A 255 -31.25 -5.73 14.21
C LEU A 255 -30.41 -6.98 14.11
N LYS A 256 -30.37 -7.57 12.90
CA LYS A 256 -29.43 -8.63 12.57
C LYS A 256 -28.62 -8.20 11.36
N LEU A 257 -27.30 -8.28 11.47
CA LEU A 257 -26.36 -8.12 10.37
C LEU A 257 -26.17 -9.49 9.69
N GLU A 258 -26.82 -9.67 8.54
CA GLU A 258 -26.75 -10.94 7.82
C GLU A 258 -25.46 -11.09 7.01
N ASP A 259 -25.03 -9.99 6.36
CA ASP A 259 -23.84 -10.02 5.50
C ASP A 259 -23.27 -8.62 5.27
N LYS A 260 -22.05 -8.56 4.71
CA LYS A 260 -21.36 -7.34 4.29
C LYS A 260 -20.82 -7.52 2.88
N ARG A 261 -20.74 -6.43 2.09
CA ARG A 261 -20.07 -6.41 0.79
C ARG A 261 -19.45 -5.03 0.52
N GLY A 262 -18.54 -4.97 -0.43
CA GLY A 262 -17.81 -3.77 -0.86
C GLY A 262 -16.32 -4.05 -1.01
N ASP A 263 -15.60 -3.12 -1.64
CA ASP A 263 -14.18 -3.29 -1.98
C ASP A 263 -13.26 -3.39 -0.75
N LEU A 264 -13.70 -2.84 0.38
CA LEU A 264 -12.96 -2.86 1.64
C LEU A 264 -13.36 -4.04 2.55
N VAL A 265 -14.35 -4.85 2.15
CA VAL A 265 -14.75 -6.03 2.93
C VAL A 265 -13.70 -7.11 2.78
N ARG A 266 -13.13 -7.54 3.92
CA ARG A 266 -12.08 -8.54 3.96
C ARG A 266 -12.40 -9.59 5.00
N PHE A 267 -12.61 -10.83 4.53
CA PHE A 267 -12.65 -12.02 5.37
C PHE A 267 -11.41 -12.85 5.11
N GLU A 268 -10.83 -13.40 6.15
CA GLU A 268 -9.62 -14.21 6.06
C GLU A 268 -9.78 -15.50 6.87
N ASP A 269 -9.58 -16.64 6.20
CA ASP A 269 -9.56 -17.91 6.88
C ASP A 269 -8.26 -18.07 7.64
N GLN A 270 -8.37 -18.50 8.88
CA GLN A 270 -7.26 -18.67 9.82
C GLN A 270 -7.31 -20.03 10.48
N TRP A 271 -6.12 -20.55 10.76
CA TRP A 271 -5.88 -21.84 11.42
C TRP A 271 -5.08 -21.61 12.69
N ASN A 272 -5.58 -22.07 13.81
CA ASN A 272 -4.80 -22.14 15.04
C ASN A 272 -3.99 -23.43 14.99
N VAL A 273 -2.65 -23.31 14.99
CA VAL A 273 -1.75 -24.41 14.67
C VAL A 273 -0.64 -24.52 15.71
N ARG A 274 -0.30 -25.77 16.06
CA ARG A 274 0.96 -26.08 16.75
C ARG A 274 1.78 -27.06 15.94
N HIS A 275 3.12 -26.96 16.05
CA HIS A 275 4.02 -27.80 15.28
C HIS A 275 5.26 -28.22 16.07
N ILE A 276 5.98 -29.21 15.57
CA ILE A 276 7.33 -29.59 15.96
C ILE A 276 8.19 -29.56 14.71
N LEU A 277 9.31 -28.81 14.77
CA LEU A 277 10.32 -28.71 13.72
C LEU A 277 11.59 -29.42 14.16
N MET A 278 12.17 -30.22 13.26
CA MET A 278 13.54 -30.71 13.36
C MET A 278 14.34 -30.31 12.11
N MET A 279 15.47 -29.63 12.31
CA MET A 279 16.36 -29.18 11.23
C MET A 279 17.38 -30.24 10.88
N THR A 280 17.72 -30.37 9.60
CA THR A 280 18.86 -31.15 9.16
C THR A 280 20.16 -30.45 9.51
N THR A 281 21.21 -31.20 9.85
CA THR A 281 22.53 -30.67 10.17
C THR A 281 23.60 -31.53 9.49
N LYS A 282 24.87 -31.10 9.55
CA LYS A 282 25.99 -31.88 9.02
C LYS A 282 26.17 -33.26 9.70
N LEU A 283 25.62 -33.43 10.92
CA LEU A 283 25.71 -34.66 11.71
C LEU A 283 24.39 -35.44 11.72
N ARG A 284 23.28 -34.81 11.33
CA ARG A 284 21.92 -35.37 11.30
C ARG A 284 21.34 -35.11 9.89
N ASP A 285 21.48 -36.15 9.05
CA ASP A 285 20.96 -36.09 7.67
C ASP A 285 19.42 -36.17 7.61
N GLU A 286 18.89 -35.98 6.41
CA GLU A 286 17.43 -35.99 6.17
C GLU A 286 16.75 -37.29 6.62
N THR A 287 17.37 -38.44 6.33
CA THR A 287 16.82 -39.74 6.63
C THR A 287 16.72 -39.94 8.14
N PHE A 288 17.78 -39.59 8.87
CA PHE A 288 17.82 -39.66 10.32
C PHE A 288 16.84 -38.67 10.96
N THR A 289 16.84 -37.41 10.49
CA THR A 289 15.95 -36.37 11.00
C THR A 289 14.47 -36.76 10.84
N ARG A 290 14.10 -37.22 9.65
CA ARG A 290 12.74 -37.69 9.39
C ARG A 290 12.33 -38.84 10.32
N LYS A 291 13.21 -39.83 10.46
CA LYS A 291 12.93 -40.99 11.31
C LYS A 291 12.77 -40.60 12.79
N GLU A 292 13.65 -39.77 13.31
CA GLU A 292 13.56 -39.25 14.68
C GLU A 292 12.27 -38.47 14.90
N LEU A 293 11.86 -37.62 13.96
CA LEU A 293 10.62 -36.87 14.05
C LEU A 293 9.38 -37.78 13.93
N GLU A 294 9.44 -38.85 13.13
CA GLU A 294 8.38 -39.86 13.06
C GLU A 294 8.22 -40.62 14.40
N GLU A 295 9.32 -40.89 15.10
CA GLU A 295 9.29 -41.50 16.46
C GLU A 295 8.63 -40.51 17.45
N VAL A 296 8.96 -39.25 17.43
CA VAL A 296 8.32 -38.21 18.27
C VAL A 296 6.83 -38.10 17.93
N ARG A 297 6.49 -38.07 16.63
CA ARG A 297 5.10 -38.04 16.17
C ARG A 297 4.31 -39.27 16.69
N ALA A 298 4.90 -40.46 16.64
CA ALA A 298 4.26 -41.68 17.12
C ALA A 298 3.95 -41.58 18.63
N ARG A 299 4.80 -40.96 19.43
CA ARG A 299 4.56 -40.73 20.87
C ARG A 299 3.37 -39.77 21.07
N VAL A 300 3.26 -38.68 20.27
CA VAL A 300 2.09 -37.79 20.30
C VAL A 300 0.82 -38.53 19.96
N VAL A 301 0.83 -39.31 18.87
CA VAL A 301 -0.33 -40.14 18.45
C VAL A 301 -0.67 -41.17 19.51
N GLY A 302 0.33 -41.65 20.24
CA GLY A 302 0.17 -42.59 21.38
C GLY A 302 -0.38 -41.95 22.66
N GLY A 303 -0.61 -40.61 22.67
CA GLY A 303 -1.24 -39.86 23.76
C GLY A 303 -0.28 -39.12 24.69
N GLU A 304 1.01 -39.04 24.35
CA GLU A 304 1.92 -38.14 25.06
C GLU A 304 1.60 -36.67 24.76
N ASP A 305 1.89 -35.81 25.73
CA ASP A 305 1.56 -34.37 25.61
C ASP A 305 2.39 -33.70 24.53
N PHE A 306 1.70 -33.12 23.54
CA PHE A 306 2.31 -32.43 22.41
C PHE A 306 3.23 -31.27 22.85
N SER A 307 2.77 -30.46 23.82
CA SER A 307 3.51 -29.30 24.28
C SER A 307 4.80 -29.65 24.99
N LEU A 308 4.81 -30.75 25.74
CA LEU A 308 6.03 -31.27 26.40
C LEU A 308 7.03 -31.74 25.33
N LEU A 309 6.56 -32.52 24.34
CA LEU A 309 7.42 -33.03 23.26
C LEU A 309 7.93 -31.88 22.36
N ALA A 310 7.11 -30.88 22.11
CA ALA A 310 7.55 -29.69 21.38
C ALA A 310 8.66 -28.91 22.11
N LYS A 311 8.55 -28.77 23.45
CA LYS A 311 9.61 -28.12 24.25
C LYS A 311 10.91 -28.94 24.30
N GLU A 312 10.81 -30.27 24.20
CA GLU A 312 11.95 -31.19 24.27
C GLU A 312 12.64 -31.31 22.90
N TYR A 313 11.88 -31.42 21.82
CA TYR A 313 12.39 -31.81 20.50
C TYR A 313 12.32 -30.72 19.42
N SER A 314 11.43 -29.72 19.56
CA SER A 314 11.29 -28.72 18.52
C SER A 314 12.50 -27.77 18.49
N GLU A 315 13.04 -27.59 17.31
CA GLU A 315 14.15 -26.66 17.03
C GLU A 315 13.65 -25.31 16.48
N ASP A 316 12.32 -25.09 16.49
CA ASP A 316 11.76 -23.78 16.15
C ASP A 316 11.93 -22.78 17.29
N PRO A 317 12.79 -21.75 17.14
CA PRO A 317 13.04 -20.76 18.19
C PRO A 317 11.81 -19.92 18.53
N GLY A 318 10.85 -19.82 17.62
CA GLY A 318 9.63 -19.01 17.79
C GLY A 318 8.55 -19.69 18.63
N SER A 319 8.42 -21.01 18.55
CA SER A 319 7.29 -21.72 19.15
C SER A 319 7.69 -22.83 20.13
N ALA A 320 8.90 -23.39 20.07
CA ALA A 320 9.30 -24.52 20.91
C ALA A 320 9.03 -24.30 22.41
N SER A 321 9.43 -23.15 22.95
CA SER A 321 9.23 -22.78 24.37
C SER A 321 7.73 -22.66 24.76
N ARG A 322 6.87 -22.35 23.79
CA ARG A 322 5.41 -22.28 23.96
C ARG A 322 4.71 -23.61 23.67
N GLY A 323 5.46 -24.70 23.54
CA GLY A 323 4.88 -26.02 23.25
C GLY A 323 4.51 -26.22 21.78
N GLY A 324 5.20 -25.53 20.88
CA GLY A 324 4.99 -25.59 19.44
C GLY A 324 3.88 -24.67 18.93
N ASP A 325 3.28 -23.85 19.79
CA ASP A 325 2.14 -22.98 19.46
C ASP A 325 2.58 -21.83 18.53
N LEU A 326 1.95 -21.77 17.35
CA LEU A 326 2.12 -20.74 16.32
C LEU A 326 0.98 -19.71 16.32
N ASP A 327 -0.02 -19.91 17.22
CA ASP A 327 -1.20 -19.07 17.26
C ASP A 327 -2.02 -19.16 15.94
N TRP A 328 -2.77 -18.10 15.60
CA TRP A 328 -3.58 -18.06 14.39
C TRP A 328 -2.74 -17.67 13.16
N LEU A 329 -2.74 -18.56 12.18
CA LEU A 329 -2.03 -18.39 10.91
C LEU A 329 -3.01 -18.15 9.76
N SER A 330 -2.65 -17.25 8.87
CA SER A 330 -3.35 -16.97 7.60
C SER A 330 -2.55 -17.48 6.42
N LEU A 331 -3.18 -17.59 5.25
CA LEU A 331 -2.52 -17.95 3.99
C LEU A 331 -1.41 -16.96 3.62
N GLY A 332 -0.33 -17.46 3.03
CA GLY A 332 0.82 -16.65 2.61
C GLY A 332 1.75 -16.22 3.74
N LYS A 333 1.56 -16.72 4.97
CA LYS A 333 2.41 -16.39 6.13
C LYS A 333 3.44 -17.48 6.46
N THR A 334 3.34 -18.64 5.84
CA THR A 334 4.19 -19.81 6.11
C THR A 334 4.81 -20.34 4.82
N ALA A 335 5.81 -21.21 4.95
CA ALA A 335 6.38 -21.91 3.80
C ALA A 335 5.30 -22.70 3.03
N PRO A 336 5.35 -22.76 1.69
CA PRO A 336 4.30 -23.39 0.87
C PRO A 336 3.99 -24.84 1.26
N ALA A 337 4.99 -25.62 1.64
CA ALA A 337 4.78 -26.99 2.09
C ALA A 337 4.05 -27.07 3.44
N PHE A 338 4.34 -26.12 4.35
CA PHE A 338 3.66 -26.01 5.64
C PHE A 338 2.20 -25.58 5.45
N GLU A 339 1.98 -24.55 4.62
CA GLU A 339 0.65 -24.04 4.31
C GLU A 339 -0.25 -25.13 3.70
N LYS A 340 0.27 -25.88 2.73
CA LYS A 340 -0.44 -27.00 2.13
C LYS A 340 -0.85 -28.02 3.18
N MET A 341 0.07 -28.44 4.06
CA MET A 341 -0.21 -29.41 5.10
C MET A 341 -1.23 -28.88 6.12
N MET A 342 -1.14 -27.60 6.47
CA MET A 342 -2.08 -26.93 7.37
C MET A 342 -3.52 -26.97 6.82
N ILE A 343 -3.70 -26.65 5.54
CA ILE A 343 -5.02 -26.65 4.87
C ILE A 343 -5.59 -28.07 4.76
N GLU A 344 -4.74 -29.06 4.44
CA GLU A 344 -5.16 -30.44 4.21
C GLU A 344 -5.41 -31.22 5.52
N SER A 345 -4.91 -30.74 6.67
CA SER A 345 -5.01 -31.44 7.94
C SER A 345 -6.38 -31.23 8.59
N PRO A 346 -7.10 -32.35 8.96
CA PRO A 346 -8.31 -32.22 9.74
C PRO A 346 -8.04 -31.63 11.13
N VAL A 347 -9.01 -30.89 11.66
CA VAL A 347 -8.92 -30.29 13.00
C VAL A 347 -8.74 -31.40 14.06
N ASN A 348 -7.80 -31.17 14.99
CA ASN A 348 -7.38 -32.02 16.06
C ASN A 348 -6.64 -33.31 15.64
N GLU A 349 -6.33 -33.52 14.38
CA GLU A 349 -5.49 -34.65 13.94
C GLU A 349 -4.01 -34.24 13.82
N ILE A 350 -3.13 -35.22 14.06
CA ILE A 350 -1.68 -35.03 13.90
C ILE A 350 -1.30 -35.34 12.45
N SER A 351 -0.77 -34.36 11.73
CA SER A 351 -0.35 -34.52 10.33
C SER A 351 0.74 -35.60 10.17
N PRO A 352 0.92 -36.19 8.99
CA PRO A 352 2.16 -36.89 8.67
C PRO A 352 3.38 -35.96 8.78
N VAL A 353 4.58 -36.57 8.88
CA VAL A 353 5.84 -35.78 8.77
C VAL A 353 6.03 -35.33 7.34
N PHE A 354 6.29 -34.05 7.16
CA PHE A 354 6.55 -33.40 5.85
C PHE A 354 7.80 -32.52 5.92
N GLU A 355 8.30 -32.15 4.76
CA GLU A 355 9.52 -31.34 4.60
C GLU A 355 9.18 -29.93 4.12
N SER A 356 9.91 -28.94 4.63
CA SER A 356 9.93 -27.56 4.14
C SER A 356 11.37 -27.09 4.00
N GLU A 357 11.55 -25.85 3.56
CA GLU A 357 12.88 -25.19 3.50
C GLU A 357 13.58 -25.06 4.87
N PHE A 358 12.85 -25.19 5.98
CA PHE A 358 13.38 -25.11 7.34
C PHE A 358 13.76 -26.48 7.94
N GLY A 359 13.31 -27.57 7.33
CA GLY A 359 13.51 -28.92 7.81
C GLY A 359 12.25 -29.76 7.79
N PHE A 360 12.18 -30.74 8.67
CA PHE A 360 11.04 -31.67 8.82
C PHE A 360 10.10 -31.21 9.92
N HIS A 361 8.81 -31.29 9.62
CA HIS A 361 7.73 -30.86 10.51
C HIS A 361 6.66 -31.97 10.63
N PHE A 362 5.94 -31.95 11.72
CA PHE A 362 4.52 -32.33 11.76
C PHE A 362 3.75 -31.27 12.54
N LEU A 363 2.48 -31.14 12.24
CA LEU A 363 1.62 -30.11 12.83
C LEU A 363 0.28 -30.71 13.33
N GLN A 364 -0.43 -29.93 14.11
CA GLN A 364 -1.80 -30.13 14.46
C GLN A 364 -2.58 -28.85 14.33
N VAL A 365 -3.65 -28.87 13.56
CA VAL A 365 -4.63 -27.78 13.51
C VAL A 365 -5.56 -27.94 14.71
N LEU A 366 -5.61 -26.98 15.59
CA LEU A 366 -6.44 -26.99 16.80
C LEU A 366 -7.84 -26.46 16.51
N GLU A 367 -7.94 -25.43 15.70
CA GLU A 367 -9.20 -24.75 15.37
C GLU A 367 -9.06 -24.02 14.04
N THR A 368 -10.18 -23.76 13.38
CA THR A 368 -10.26 -22.91 12.19
C THR A 368 -11.32 -21.82 12.40
N ARG A 369 -11.08 -20.64 11.86
CA ARG A 369 -12.06 -19.55 11.87
C ARG A 369 -11.97 -18.71 10.60
N THR A 370 -13.03 -17.99 10.28
CA THR A 370 -13.00 -16.90 9.31
C THR A 370 -13.03 -15.58 10.09
N GLU A 371 -11.93 -14.82 10.05
CA GLU A 371 -11.84 -13.53 10.72
C GLU A 371 -12.31 -12.41 9.78
N ASP A 372 -13.07 -11.46 10.32
CA ASP A 372 -13.53 -10.28 9.60
C ASP A 372 -12.54 -9.12 9.86
N LEU A 373 -11.68 -8.86 8.88
CA LEU A 373 -10.64 -7.81 8.91
C LEU A 373 -11.10 -6.51 8.26
N THR A 374 -12.40 -6.37 8.02
CA THR A 374 -12.97 -5.19 7.33
C THR A 374 -12.65 -3.89 8.07
N GLU A 375 -12.69 -3.90 9.40
CA GLU A 375 -12.39 -2.71 10.20
C GLU A 375 -10.93 -2.28 10.07
N GLU A 376 -9.99 -3.23 10.11
CA GLU A 376 -8.57 -2.98 9.93
C GLU A 376 -8.29 -2.40 8.54
N VAL A 377 -8.87 -2.99 7.49
CA VAL A 377 -8.72 -2.50 6.10
C VAL A 377 -9.28 -1.08 5.95
N ILE A 378 -10.41 -0.78 6.57
CA ILE A 378 -10.99 0.58 6.59
C ILE A 378 -10.06 1.57 7.32
N LYS A 379 -9.52 1.18 8.48
CA LYS A 379 -8.57 2.02 9.25
C LYS A 379 -7.29 2.28 8.45
N ASP A 380 -6.73 1.26 7.83
CA ASP A 380 -5.53 1.39 6.98
C ASP A 380 -5.79 2.32 5.79
N ARG A 381 -6.95 2.19 5.16
CA ARG A 381 -7.34 3.08 4.05
C ARG A 381 -7.52 4.52 4.52
N ALA A 382 -8.19 4.73 5.64
CA ALA A 382 -8.37 6.05 6.24
C ALA A 382 -7.04 6.68 6.66
N TYR A 383 -6.15 5.89 7.27
CA TYR A 383 -4.79 6.31 7.61
C TYR A 383 -4.03 6.76 6.36
N GLY A 384 -4.07 5.99 5.27
CA GLY A 384 -3.45 6.37 4.00
C GLY A 384 -3.96 7.68 3.43
N ILE A 385 -5.27 7.94 3.51
CA ILE A 385 -5.88 9.20 3.04
C ILE A 385 -5.42 10.38 3.92
N LEU A 386 -5.44 10.23 5.23
CA LEU A 386 -4.99 11.27 6.16
C LEU A 386 -3.49 11.54 6.00
N PHE A 387 -2.69 10.48 5.89
CA PHE A 387 -1.25 10.60 5.67
C PHE A 387 -0.94 11.38 4.38
N ALA A 388 -1.58 11.03 3.27
CA ALA A 388 -1.38 11.73 2.01
C ALA A 388 -1.72 13.23 2.14
N ARG A 389 -2.84 13.58 2.77
CA ARG A 389 -3.25 14.96 2.99
C ARG A 389 -2.24 15.75 3.84
N LYS A 390 -1.85 15.20 5.00
CA LYS A 390 -0.87 15.85 5.88
C LYS A 390 0.51 15.93 5.22
N PHE A 391 0.89 14.89 4.48
CA PHE A 391 2.15 14.89 3.74
C PHE A 391 2.20 16.03 2.72
N ASP A 392 1.13 16.25 1.96
CA ASP A 392 1.05 17.34 0.98
C ASP A 392 1.11 18.71 1.65
N GLU A 393 0.41 18.90 2.78
CA GLU A 393 0.46 20.15 3.55
C GLU A 393 1.86 20.43 4.11
N GLU A 394 2.50 19.45 4.72
CA GLU A 394 3.86 19.58 5.27
C GLU A 394 4.91 19.75 4.16
N LEU A 395 4.72 19.07 3.03
CA LEU A 395 5.57 19.25 1.86
C LEU A 395 5.49 20.70 1.34
N GLU A 396 4.29 21.23 1.16
CA GLU A 396 4.10 22.61 0.73
C GLU A 396 4.77 23.60 1.69
N ASN A 397 4.58 23.43 3.00
CA ASN A 397 5.21 24.26 4.02
C ASN A 397 6.75 24.16 3.98
N SER A 398 7.27 22.94 3.87
CA SER A 398 8.72 22.69 3.77
C SER A 398 9.33 23.30 2.51
N LEU A 399 8.67 23.19 1.36
CA LEU A 399 9.13 23.77 0.10
C LEU A 399 9.09 25.31 0.14
N ARG A 400 8.04 25.89 0.71
CA ARG A 400 7.91 27.34 0.90
C ARG A 400 9.04 27.89 1.78
N THR A 401 9.34 27.20 2.89
CA THR A 401 10.45 27.58 3.77
C THR A 401 11.79 27.47 3.05
N THR A 402 12.05 26.35 2.37
CA THR A 402 13.29 26.13 1.60
C THR A 402 13.45 27.20 0.53
N ARG A 403 12.37 27.58 -0.17
CA ARG A 403 12.37 28.64 -1.20
C ARG A 403 12.67 30.02 -0.62
N ALA A 404 12.10 30.33 0.57
CA ALA A 404 12.29 31.63 1.23
C ALA A 404 13.73 31.83 1.76
N GLU A 405 14.38 30.74 2.17
CA GLU A 405 15.76 30.76 2.70
C GLU A 405 16.83 30.73 1.60
N ALA A 406 16.46 30.33 0.38
CA ALA A 406 17.40 30.18 -0.71
C ALA A 406 17.82 31.52 -1.35
N PHE A 407 19.09 31.62 -1.74
CA PHE A 407 19.56 32.70 -2.60
C PHE A 407 19.09 32.48 -4.05
N ILE A 408 18.36 33.43 -4.62
CA ILE A 408 17.85 33.35 -5.98
C ILE A 408 18.19 34.64 -6.73
N GLU A 409 18.80 34.51 -7.90
CA GLU A 409 19.11 35.62 -8.77
C GLU A 409 18.68 35.31 -10.20
N PHE A 410 17.76 36.12 -10.73
CA PHE A 410 17.34 36.02 -12.13
C PHE A 410 18.35 36.78 -13.01
N LYS A 411 18.75 36.16 -14.10
CA LYS A 411 19.60 36.78 -15.12
C LYS A 411 18.73 37.39 -16.22
N GLU A 412 19.13 38.56 -16.73
CA GLU A 412 18.48 39.10 -17.90
C GLU A 412 18.76 38.19 -19.11
N LEU A 413 17.70 37.72 -19.73
CA LEU A 413 17.74 36.94 -20.97
C LEU A 413 17.56 37.97 -22.09
N ASP A 414 18.66 38.29 -22.81
CA ASP A 414 18.66 39.25 -23.96
C ASP A 414 17.90 38.69 -25.17
#